data_d5b88aaeddf505b0a63787f2a41a9ffe
#
_entry.id   d5b88aaeddf505b0a63787f2a41a9ffe
#
_cell.length_a   1.000
_cell.length_b   1.000
_cell.length_c   1.000
_cell.angle_alpha   90.00
_cell.angle_beta   90.00
_cell.angle_gamma   90.00
#
_symmetry.space_group_name_H-M   'P 1'
#
loop_
_entity.id
_entity.type
_entity.pdbx_description
1 polymer ?
#
loop_
_entity_poly.entity_id
_entity_poly.type
_entity_poly.pdbx_seq_one_letter_code
_entity_poly.pdbx_strand_id
1 'polypeptide(L)'
;SSNDGPFFEMMFMGIAGVATIPLMSLVAVIVPIIAGMILGNLDDKFRDFLKPGMFIAIFTFSFPLGAGLSFQTIIKAGVPGIFLGLMTLIVTGVPSYFVYKWLVPKKMRRTAAVGAGVGTTAGNAIATPAAIAAVDPSWLPFSEQATVQVAASIIVTAILVPFLVDFFYRWEL
;
A
#
# COMPACT_ATOMS: atom_id res chain seq x y z
N SER A 1 14.74 -26.87 -21.70
CA SER A 1 14.73 -25.50 -22.19
C SER A 1 15.19 -24.62 -21.05
N SER A 2 16.40 -24.17 -21.17
CA SER A 2 17.07 -23.28 -20.22
C SER A 2 16.28 -21.99 -20.11
N ASN A 3 15.65 -21.79 -18.97
CA ASN A 3 15.10 -20.49 -18.60
C ASN A 3 16.20 -19.72 -17.87
N ASP A 4 17.21 -19.31 -18.64
CA ASP A 4 18.20 -18.34 -18.17
C ASP A 4 17.53 -16.96 -18.23
N GLY A 5 16.66 -16.70 -17.25
CA GLY A 5 16.12 -15.36 -17.03
C GLY A 5 17.25 -14.38 -16.77
N PRO A 6 17.07 -13.10 -17.12
CA PRO A 6 18.11 -12.09 -16.90
C PRO A 6 18.60 -12.13 -15.45
N PHE A 7 19.88 -11.93 -15.25
CA PHE A 7 20.56 -11.94 -13.93
C PHE A 7 19.77 -11.14 -12.86
N PHE A 8 19.15 -10.03 -13.25
CA PHE A 8 18.32 -9.21 -12.37
C PHE A 8 17.05 -9.91 -11.92
N GLU A 9 16.38 -10.70 -12.76
CA GLU A 9 15.22 -11.48 -12.35
C GLU A 9 15.62 -12.55 -11.34
N MET A 10 16.76 -13.21 -11.54
CA MET A 10 17.28 -14.20 -10.58
C MET A 10 17.69 -13.55 -9.26
N MET A 11 18.26 -12.35 -9.28
CA MET A 11 18.62 -11.61 -8.08
C MET A 11 17.37 -11.16 -7.30
N PHE A 12 16.35 -10.68 -7.97
CA PHE A 12 15.06 -10.32 -7.34
C PHE A 12 14.29 -11.54 -6.86
N MET A 13 14.34 -12.67 -7.58
CA MET A 13 13.80 -13.94 -7.10
C MET A 13 14.49 -14.42 -5.83
N GLY A 14 15.82 -14.28 -5.75
CA GLY A 14 16.59 -14.66 -4.57
C GLY A 14 16.31 -13.79 -3.35
N ILE A 15 16.01 -12.50 -3.56
CA ILE A 15 15.74 -11.54 -2.47
C ILE A 15 14.26 -11.54 -2.07
N ALA A 16 13.35 -11.66 -3.04
CA ALA A 16 11.90 -11.60 -2.81
C ALA A 16 11.26 -12.99 -2.66
N GLY A 17 12.03 -14.02 -2.91
CA GLY A 17 11.60 -15.41 -2.74
C GLY A 17 10.43 -15.78 -3.59
N VAL A 18 10.13 -15.22 -4.83
CA VAL A 18 9.07 -15.88 -5.50
C VAL A 18 8.36 -15.34 -6.69
N ALA A 19 8.17 -14.13 -6.85
CA ALA A 19 7.45 -13.69 -8.04
C ALA A 19 8.49 -13.37 -9.11
N THR A 20 8.36 -13.98 -10.28
CA THR A 20 8.87 -13.39 -11.52
C THR A 20 8.18 -12.04 -11.68
N ILE A 21 8.74 -11.00 -11.05
CA ILE A 21 8.30 -9.65 -11.33
C ILE A 21 8.82 -9.37 -12.74
N PRO A 22 7.94 -9.26 -13.75
CA PRO A 22 8.41 -8.97 -15.10
C PRO A 22 9.20 -7.66 -15.03
N LEU A 23 10.45 -7.66 -15.41
CA LEU A 23 11.34 -6.49 -15.40
C LEU A 23 10.65 -5.27 -16.03
N MET A 24 9.89 -5.49 -17.11
CA MET A 24 9.11 -4.44 -17.79
C MET A 24 8.02 -3.83 -16.90
N SER A 25 7.38 -4.61 -16.05
CA SER A 25 6.39 -4.07 -15.10
C SER A 25 7.05 -3.21 -14.03
N LEU A 26 8.23 -3.62 -13.56
CA LEU A 26 9.02 -2.84 -12.62
C LEU A 26 9.46 -1.51 -13.24
N VAL A 27 10.01 -1.55 -14.46
CA VAL A 27 10.42 -0.36 -15.22
C VAL A 27 9.22 0.57 -15.46
N ALA A 28 8.08 0.04 -15.87
CA ALA A 28 6.85 0.81 -16.12
C ALA A 28 6.35 1.55 -14.87
N VAL A 29 6.60 1.04 -13.67
CA VAL A 29 6.24 1.69 -12.41
C VAL A 29 7.30 2.69 -11.95
N ILE A 30 8.56 2.31 -12.01
CA ILE A 30 9.67 3.11 -11.45
C ILE A 30 10.00 4.32 -12.33
N VAL A 31 10.04 4.16 -13.64
CA VAL A 31 10.45 5.23 -14.57
C VAL A 31 9.57 6.47 -14.46
N PRO A 32 8.23 6.39 -14.44
CA PRO A 32 7.38 7.57 -14.26
C PRO A 32 7.60 8.26 -12.90
N ILE A 33 7.85 7.50 -11.83
CA ILE A 33 8.11 8.05 -10.49
C ILE A 33 9.42 8.83 -10.50
N ILE A 34 10.51 8.23 -11.01
CA ILE A 34 11.81 8.90 -11.11
C ILE A 34 11.72 10.14 -12.00
N ALA A 35 11.08 10.03 -13.17
CA ALA A 35 10.88 11.15 -14.07
C ALA A 35 10.10 12.28 -13.39
N GLY A 36 9.02 11.97 -12.69
CA GLY A 36 8.23 12.92 -11.92
C GLY A 36 9.04 13.61 -10.81
N MET A 37 9.87 12.83 -10.09
CA MET A 37 10.77 13.37 -9.06
C MET A 37 11.79 14.33 -9.66
N ILE A 38 12.44 13.96 -10.77
CA ILE A 38 13.46 14.78 -11.43
C ILE A 38 12.80 16.06 -11.96
N LEU A 39 11.76 15.96 -12.77
CA LEU A 39 11.10 17.11 -13.40
C LEU A 39 10.47 18.05 -12.38
N GLY A 40 9.80 17.50 -11.36
CA GLY A 40 9.16 18.28 -10.31
C GLY A 40 10.14 18.99 -9.37
N ASN A 41 11.41 18.55 -9.30
CA ASN A 41 12.46 19.23 -8.52
C ASN A 41 13.31 20.17 -9.36
N LEU A 42 13.38 19.98 -10.68
CA LEU A 42 14.14 20.86 -11.59
C LEU A 42 13.35 22.09 -12.02
N ASP A 43 12.02 22.00 -12.13
CA ASP A 43 11.18 23.09 -12.63
C ASP A 43 9.95 23.30 -11.73
N ASP A 44 9.98 24.38 -10.95
CA ASP A 44 8.87 24.78 -10.07
C ASP A 44 7.57 25.10 -10.85
N LYS A 45 7.68 25.66 -12.05
CA LYS A 45 6.50 25.96 -12.88
C LYS A 45 5.83 24.70 -13.37
N PHE A 46 6.62 23.69 -13.76
CA PHE A 46 6.09 22.40 -14.16
C PHE A 46 5.42 21.68 -12.99
N ARG A 47 6.03 21.71 -11.82
CA ARG A 47 5.43 21.17 -10.58
C ARG A 47 4.09 21.85 -10.26
N ASP A 48 4.04 23.19 -10.32
CA ASP A 48 2.84 23.96 -10.01
C ASP A 48 1.72 23.75 -11.06
N PHE A 49 2.09 23.54 -12.32
CA PHE A 49 1.17 23.15 -13.39
C PHE A 49 0.55 21.76 -13.13
N LEU A 50 1.31 20.80 -12.61
CA LEU A 50 0.83 19.44 -12.35
C LEU A 50 0.01 19.30 -11.05
N LYS A 51 0.22 20.18 -10.05
CA LYS A 51 -0.48 20.10 -8.75
C LYS A 51 -2.01 20.00 -8.84
N PRO A 52 -2.71 20.82 -9.64
CA PRO A 52 -4.16 20.69 -9.78
C PRO A 52 -4.59 19.34 -10.36
N GLY A 53 -3.81 18.79 -11.31
CA GLY A 53 -4.05 17.49 -11.91
C GLY A 53 -3.96 16.33 -10.93
N MET A 54 -3.17 16.47 -9.87
CA MET A 54 -3.02 15.45 -8.83
C MET A 54 -4.36 15.16 -8.13
N PHE A 55 -5.15 16.19 -7.79
CA PHE A 55 -6.46 16.00 -7.16
C PHE A 55 -7.43 15.27 -8.08
N ILE A 56 -7.45 15.64 -9.35
CA ILE A 56 -8.29 15.00 -10.38
C ILE A 56 -7.86 13.52 -10.55
N ALA A 57 -6.56 13.27 -10.63
CA ALA A 57 -6.01 11.93 -10.76
C ALA A 57 -6.36 11.06 -9.54
N ILE A 58 -6.16 11.56 -8.31
CA ILE A 58 -6.52 10.84 -7.07
C ILE A 58 -8.00 10.46 -7.09
N PHE A 59 -8.89 11.40 -7.41
CA PHE A 59 -10.33 11.14 -7.47
C PHE A 59 -10.67 10.09 -8.55
N THR A 60 -10.10 10.24 -9.75
CA THR A 60 -10.37 9.36 -10.89
C THR A 60 -9.89 7.92 -10.62
N PHE A 61 -8.73 7.76 -9.97
CA PHE A 61 -8.20 6.42 -9.65
C PHE A 61 -8.82 5.83 -8.39
N SER A 62 -9.25 6.64 -7.43
CA SER A 62 -9.89 6.14 -6.20
C SER A 62 -11.25 5.52 -6.49
N PHE A 63 -11.99 6.05 -7.47
CA PHE A 63 -13.32 5.54 -7.80
C PHE A 63 -13.32 4.09 -8.32
N PRO A 64 -12.50 3.71 -9.32
CA PRO A 64 -12.37 2.32 -9.75
C PRO A 64 -11.85 1.39 -8.64
N LEU A 65 -10.92 1.87 -7.80
CA LEU A 65 -10.43 1.09 -6.66
C LEU A 65 -11.55 0.80 -5.67
N GLY A 66 -12.38 1.81 -5.34
CA GLY A 66 -13.54 1.62 -4.46
C GLY A 66 -14.59 0.69 -5.07
N ALA A 67 -14.86 0.79 -6.37
CA ALA A 67 -15.80 -0.07 -7.07
C ALA A 67 -15.37 -1.55 -7.07
N GLY A 68 -14.05 -1.82 -7.05
CA GLY A 68 -13.49 -3.17 -6.91
C GLY A 68 -13.60 -3.77 -5.51
N LEU A 69 -13.95 -2.97 -4.49
CA LEU A 69 -14.09 -3.42 -3.12
C LEU A 69 -15.55 -3.81 -2.84
N SER A 70 -15.78 -5.06 -2.46
CA SER A 70 -17.11 -5.58 -2.17
C SER A 70 -17.33 -5.78 -0.67
N PHE A 71 -18.43 -5.26 -0.12
CA PHE A 71 -18.83 -5.55 1.25
C PHE A 71 -19.09 -7.04 1.49
N GLN A 72 -19.47 -7.78 0.44
CA GLN A 72 -19.60 -9.24 0.52
C GLN A 72 -18.27 -9.92 0.88
N THR A 73 -17.15 -9.35 0.47
CA THR A 73 -15.81 -9.84 0.83
C THR A 73 -15.57 -9.77 2.33
N ILE A 74 -16.04 -8.72 3.01
CA ILE A 74 -15.95 -8.61 4.48
C ILE A 74 -16.73 -9.71 5.14
N ILE A 75 -17.95 -9.99 4.65
CA ILE A 75 -18.82 -11.05 5.20
C ILE A 75 -18.18 -12.43 5.00
N LYS A 76 -17.63 -12.70 3.81
CA LYS A 76 -16.93 -13.95 3.50
C LYS A 76 -15.64 -14.14 4.30
N ALA A 77 -14.89 -13.06 4.54
CA ALA A 77 -13.67 -13.09 5.33
C ALA A 77 -13.94 -13.37 6.81
N GLY A 78 -15.15 -13.01 7.28
CA GLY A 78 -15.54 -13.17 8.68
C GLY A 78 -14.68 -12.38 9.67
N VAL A 79 -14.73 -12.83 10.93
CA VAL A 79 -13.99 -12.19 12.04
C VAL A 79 -12.47 -12.10 11.78
N PRO A 80 -11.78 -13.11 11.23
CA PRO A 80 -10.33 -13.03 11.00
C PRO A 80 -9.92 -11.89 10.06
N GLY A 81 -10.69 -11.61 9.00
CA GLY A 81 -10.37 -10.52 8.07
C GLY A 81 -10.52 -9.14 8.70
N ILE A 82 -11.56 -8.94 9.52
CA ILE A 82 -11.76 -7.71 10.28
C ILE A 82 -10.65 -7.54 11.32
N PHE A 83 -10.33 -8.60 12.03
CA PHE A 83 -9.26 -8.61 13.03
C PHE A 83 -7.90 -8.25 12.41
N LEU A 84 -7.58 -8.80 11.24
CA LEU A 84 -6.35 -8.47 10.51
C LEU A 84 -6.28 -6.96 10.18
N GLY A 85 -7.38 -6.36 9.74
CA GLY A 85 -7.45 -4.92 9.49
C GLY A 85 -7.25 -4.08 10.75
N LEU A 86 -7.86 -4.46 11.86
CA LEU A 86 -7.68 -3.79 13.14
C LEU A 86 -6.24 -3.93 13.66
N MET A 87 -5.66 -5.11 13.54
CA MET A 87 -4.26 -5.34 13.91
C MET A 87 -3.31 -4.50 13.07
N THR A 88 -3.53 -4.41 11.77
CA THR A 88 -2.72 -3.54 10.89
C THR A 88 -2.82 -2.07 11.34
N LEU A 89 -4.02 -1.60 11.65
CA LEU A 89 -4.25 -0.23 12.13
C LEU A 89 -3.47 0.05 13.41
N ILE A 90 -3.53 -0.88 14.39
CA ILE A 90 -2.88 -0.73 15.69
C ILE A 90 -1.37 -0.88 15.56
N VAL A 91 -0.89 -1.95 14.91
CA VAL A 91 0.53 -2.31 14.87
C VAL A 91 1.31 -1.41 13.91
N THR A 92 0.67 -0.91 12.86
CA THR A 92 1.33 -0.05 11.86
C THR A 92 0.95 1.41 12.04
N GLY A 93 -0.32 1.74 12.17
CA GLY A 93 -0.81 3.12 12.22
C GLY A 93 -0.39 3.86 13.47
N VAL A 94 -0.57 3.26 14.64
CA VAL A 94 -0.21 3.90 15.93
C VAL A 94 1.30 4.11 16.07
N PRO A 95 2.18 3.10 15.89
CA PRO A 95 3.61 3.32 15.95
C PRO A 95 4.12 4.30 14.90
N SER A 96 3.57 4.27 13.68
CA SER A 96 3.98 5.21 12.63
C SER A 96 3.68 6.67 12.98
N TYR A 97 2.58 6.94 13.70
CA TYR A 97 2.33 8.27 14.28
C TYR A 97 3.48 8.71 15.21
N PHE A 98 3.89 7.85 16.15
CA PHE A 98 4.96 8.18 17.10
C PHE A 98 6.31 8.30 16.41
N VAL A 99 6.64 7.40 15.49
CA VAL A 99 7.89 7.46 14.71
C VAL A 99 7.95 8.75 13.90
N TYR A 100 6.87 9.12 13.20
CA TYR A 100 6.80 10.36 12.45
C TYR A 100 6.90 11.58 13.38
N LYS A 101 6.23 11.55 14.52
CA LYS A 101 6.31 12.59 15.55
C LYS A 101 7.73 12.79 16.09
N TRP A 102 8.46 11.70 16.21
CA TRP A 102 9.83 11.73 16.73
C TRP A 102 10.87 12.11 15.67
N LEU A 103 10.76 11.55 14.47
CA LEU A 103 11.75 11.77 13.41
C LEU A 103 11.60 13.11 12.69
N VAL A 104 10.37 13.63 12.53
CA VAL A 104 10.11 14.86 11.80
C VAL A 104 9.99 16.04 12.75
N PRO A 105 10.92 17.02 12.70
CA PRO A 105 10.89 18.21 13.55
C PRO A 105 9.59 19.01 13.37
N LYS A 106 9.10 19.64 14.46
CA LYS A 106 7.87 20.45 14.43
C LYS A 106 7.88 21.54 13.36
N LYS A 107 9.07 22.08 13.02
CA LYS A 107 9.23 23.10 11.96
C LYS A 107 8.90 22.60 10.56
N MET A 108 9.01 21.28 10.33
CA MET A 108 8.83 20.64 9.01
C MET A 108 7.47 19.97 8.86
N ARG A 109 6.65 19.90 9.91
CA ARG A 109 5.33 19.25 9.90
C ARG A 109 4.24 20.19 10.44
N ARG A 110 3.04 20.12 9.87
CA ARG A 110 1.85 20.79 10.43
C ARG A 110 1.27 19.96 11.58
N THR A 111 1.26 18.65 11.44
CA THR A 111 0.77 17.68 12.42
C THR A 111 1.53 16.37 12.26
N ALA A 112 1.68 15.59 13.33
CA ALA A 112 2.21 14.24 13.25
C ALA A 112 1.13 13.20 12.91
N ALA A 113 -0.14 13.57 12.98
CA ALA A 113 -1.28 12.68 12.69
C ALA A 113 -1.20 12.03 11.30
N VAL A 114 -0.56 12.72 10.33
CA VAL A 114 -0.29 12.18 8.98
C VAL A 114 0.46 10.84 9.04
N GLY A 115 1.34 10.65 10.04
CA GLY A 115 2.05 9.39 10.23
C GLY A 115 1.13 8.19 10.45
N ALA A 116 -0.04 8.40 11.09
CA ALA A 116 -1.02 7.34 11.28
C ALA A 116 -1.67 6.85 9.96
N GLY A 117 -1.63 7.67 8.91
CA GLY A 117 -2.13 7.29 7.58
C GLY A 117 -1.41 6.08 6.95
N VAL A 118 -0.22 5.74 7.43
CA VAL A 118 0.51 4.53 7.02
C VAL A 118 -0.18 3.23 7.51
N GLY A 119 -1.11 3.31 8.47
CA GLY A 119 -1.85 2.18 9.01
C GLY A 119 -2.84 1.52 8.06
N THR A 120 -2.73 1.75 6.75
CA THR A 120 -3.58 1.15 5.72
C THR A 120 -2.96 -0.14 5.18
N THR A 121 -3.80 -1.13 4.88
CA THR A 121 -3.39 -2.29 4.08
C THR A 121 -3.38 -1.88 2.61
N ALA A 122 -2.23 -1.99 1.96
CA ALA A 122 -2.11 -1.61 0.56
C ALA A 122 -2.92 -2.55 -0.36
N GLY A 123 -3.51 -2.00 -1.42
CA GLY A 123 -4.33 -2.77 -2.35
C GLY A 123 -3.58 -3.92 -3.05
N ASN A 124 -2.27 -3.78 -3.28
CA ASN A 124 -1.43 -4.84 -3.85
C ASN A 124 -1.16 -6.01 -2.88
N ALA A 125 -1.40 -5.83 -1.58
CA ALA A 125 -1.25 -6.90 -0.60
C ALA A 125 -2.18 -8.10 -0.90
N ILE A 126 -3.25 -7.90 -1.64
CA ILE A 126 -4.18 -8.97 -2.06
C ILE A 126 -3.49 -10.06 -2.90
N ALA A 127 -2.42 -9.73 -3.60
CA ALA A 127 -1.65 -10.69 -4.39
C ALA A 127 -0.65 -11.51 -3.57
N THR A 128 -0.35 -11.10 -2.33
CA THR A 128 0.69 -11.72 -1.49
C THR A 128 0.40 -13.20 -1.18
N PRO A 129 -0.82 -13.63 -0.80
CA PRO A 129 -1.08 -15.04 -0.52
C PRO A 129 -0.84 -15.94 -1.73
N ALA A 130 -1.24 -15.50 -2.93
CA ALA A 130 -1.00 -16.25 -4.16
C ALA A 130 0.50 -16.30 -4.50
N ALA A 131 1.23 -15.21 -4.28
CA ALA A 131 2.67 -15.17 -4.46
C ALA A 131 3.39 -16.14 -3.52
N ILE A 132 3.02 -16.20 -2.25
CA ILE A 132 3.58 -17.14 -1.27
C ILE A 132 3.30 -18.59 -1.69
N ALA A 133 2.07 -18.90 -2.09
CA ALA A 133 1.68 -20.23 -2.53
C ALA A 133 2.39 -20.69 -3.82
N ALA A 134 2.79 -19.75 -4.66
CA ALA A 134 3.58 -20.04 -5.86
C ALA A 134 5.02 -20.47 -5.52
N VAL A 135 5.58 -20.02 -4.39
CA VAL A 135 6.91 -20.42 -3.89
C VAL A 135 6.88 -21.73 -3.17
N ASP A 136 5.93 -21.81 -2.24
CA ASP A 136 5.72 -22.97 -1.40
C ASP A 136 4.31 -23.51 -1.62
N PRO A 137 4.16 -24.56 -2.46
CA PRO A 137 2.87 -25.16 -2.77
C PRO A 137 2.10 -25.70 -1.55
N SER A 138 2.76 -25.88 -0.41
CA SER A 138 2.09 -26.30 0.83
C SER A 138 1.05 -25.27 1.31
N TRP A 139 1.17 -24.01 0.91
CA TRP A 139 0.26 -22.91 1.24
C TRP A 139 -0.93 -22.76 0.26
N LEU A 140 -0.92 -23.50 -0.85
CA LEU A 140 -2.02 -23.45 -1.84
C LEU A 140 -3.42 -23.61 -1.23
N PRO A 141 -3.66 -24.57 -0.30
CA PRO A 141 -4.99 -24.75 0.29
C PRO A 141 -5.50 -23.54 1.08
N PHE A 142 -4.59 -22.70 1.57
CA PHE A 142 -4.91 -21.53 2.39
C PHE A 142 -4.93 -20.22 1.60
N SER A 143 -4.40 -20.21 0.38
CA SER A 143 -4.18 -19.01 -0.44
C SER A 143 -5.47 -18.26 -0.72
N GLU A 144 -6.54 -18.94 -1.09
CA GLU A 144 -7.83 -18.30 -1.39
C GLU A 144 -8.43 -17.63 -0.15
N GLN A 145 -8.46 -18.35 0.98
CA GLN A 145 -8.98 -17.82 2.23
C GLN A 145 -8.15 -16.62 2.73
N ALA A 146 -6.83 -16.70 2.66
CA ALA A 146 -5.94 -15.62 3.03
C ALA A 146 -6.16 -14.39 2.13
N THR A 147 -6.35 -14.58 0.82
CA THR A 147 -6.65 -13.50 -0.12
C THR A 147 -7.93 -12.76 0.26
N VAL A 148 -8.99 -13.49 0.62
CA VAL A 148 -10.26 -12.92 1.07
C VAL A 148 -10.09 -12.13 2.38
N GLN A 149 -9.30 -12.64 3.32
CA GLN A 149 -9.02 -11.96 4.59
C GLN A 149 -8.20 -10.68 4.38
N VAL A 150 -7.19 -10.70 3.50
CA VAL A 150 -6.40 -9.51 3.14
C VAL A 150 -7.28 -8.48 2.45
N ALA A 151 -8.17 -8.89 1.53
CA ALA A 151 -9.10 -7.99 0.87
C ALA A 151 -10.05 -7.30 1.88
N ALA A 152 -10.55 -8.04 2.88
CA ALA A 152 -11.36 -7.45 3.95
C ALA A 152 -10.54 -6.47 4.81
N SER A 153 -9.29 -6.79 5.12
CA SER A 153 -8.37 -5.90 5.84
C SER A 153 -8.17 -4.57 5.09
N ILE A 154 -8.05 -4.60 3.76
CA ILE A 154 -7.96 -3.37 2.95
C ILE A 154 -9.19 -2.48 3.17
N ILE A 155 -10.39 -3.05 3.13
CA ILE A 155 -11.63 -2.30 3.30
C ILE A 155 -11.73 -1.73 4.73
N VAL A 156 -11.45 -2.55 5.74
CA VAL A 156 -11.48 -2.15 7.16
C VAL A 156 -10.51 -0.99 7.41
N THR A 157 -9.27 -1.11 6.95
CA THR A 157 -8.27 -0.05 7.12
C THR A 157 -8.62 1.20 6.32
N ALA A 158 -9.15 1.08 5.11
CA ALA A 158 -9.58 2.22 4.30
C ALA A 158 -10.67 3.05 4.98
N ILE A 159 -11.58 2.39 5.71
CA ILE A 159 -12.64 3.05 6.47
C ILE A 159 -12.09 3.66 7.77
N LEU A 160 -11.25 2.93 8.51
CA LEU A 160 -10.85 3.31 9.86
C LEU A 160 -9.64 4.25 9.94
N VAL A 161 -8.73 4.22 8.96
CA VAL A 161 -7.53 5.09 8.95
C VAL A 161 -7.89 6.58 9.02
N PRO A 162 -8.87 7.11 8.27
CA PRO A 162 -9.26 8.50 8.40
C PRO A 162 -9.68 8.89 9.84
N PHE A 163 -10.41 8.00 10.53
CA PHE A 163 -10.80 8.23 11.93
C PHE A 163 -9.60 8.20 12.87
N LEU A 164 -8.64 7.29 12.65
CA LEU A 164 -7.40 7.24 13.43
C LEU A 164 -6.58 8.52 13.24
N VAL A 165 -6.48 9.01 12.01
CA VAL A 165 -5.78 10.26 11.71
C VAL A 165 -6.47 11.45 12.37
N ASP A 166 -7.81 11.54 12.30
CA ASP A 166 -8.58 12.60 12.94
C ASP A 166 -8.43 12.56 14.47
N PHE A 167 -8.45 11.36 15.06
CA PHE A 167 -8.22 11.16 16.50
C PHE A 167 -6.85 11.72 16.93
N PHE A 168 -5.78 11.38 16.26
CA PHE A 168 -4.44 11.90 16.59
C PHE A 168 -4.31 13.39 16.28
N TYR A 169 -4.97 13.87 15.24
CA TYR A 169 -5.00 15.29 14.93
C TYR A 169 -5.65 16.11 16.06
N ARG A 170 -6.77 15.68 16.56
CA ARG A 170 -7.46 16.31 17.70
C ARG A 170 -6.66 16.21 18.99
N TRP A 171 -5.91 15.13 19.15
CA TRP A 171 -5.05 14.95 20.34
C TRP A 171 -3.85 15.88 20.33
N GLU A 172 -3.44 16.41 19.19
CA GLU A 172 -2.36 17.38 19.07
C GLU A 172 -2.81 18.84 19.22
N LEU A 173 -4.10 19.13 19.11
CA LEU A 173 -4.69 20.46 19.35
C LEU A 173 -4.77 20.80 20.82
#